data_d610ee7fb9b35af89fffbbebb1512ef5
#
_entry.id   d610ee7fb9b35af89fffbbebb1512ef5
#
_cell.length_a   1.000
_cell.length_b   1.000
_cell.length_c   1.000
_cell.angle_alpha   90.00
_cell.angle_beta   90.00
_cell.angle_gamma   90.00
#
_symmetry.space_group_name_H-M   'P 1'
#
loop_
_entity.id
_entity.type
_entity.pdbx_description
1 polymer ?
#
loop_
_entity_poly.entity_id
_entity_poly.type
_entity_poly.pdbx_seq_one_letter_code
_entity_poly.pdbx_strand_id
1 'polypeptide(L)'
;MGRIFYVSSMHGDDTNSGQTPEDAFRSLRKINQLEIQPGDQIFLERGSVFIGEYLHLYAGGTKEAPVVVDAYGEGALPRIEADGNGIWYQNYGGHLDNVVHTWKGYLSSAVLLYDAEYISIRNLEITNNPCIKNERLNQADRMNRTGVSVIAQNHGTLHQIELDHLYIHDVEGNIYDKHLNNGGIYMSVSRPDDEEKTGIARYDGIHIHHCKVENCRRWGIAAGYTYQHDKFTTLELLDEIVKTYGSTNVVIEHNFVKDIGGDGITPMYCFEPLIQYNVSENIAVDIHPDLYNEEGNRGGMTAAAIWPWKCKTALFQYNEAYNTVYNQDGQAWDADSGDGTIYQYNYSCNNGGGCVMFCEGESVNNIFRYNISQNDGTGILTPVRNVDAKIYGNIFYIKEGVDFIRHRIWGDTMIEGGGIEVTDNTIIYAGNESKEESWNYNSPDAHYQNNTYVNYKNTPEGDPTPTRLSNATTIHPAPGTAPETTDGHSRMYKGNKAFDGYRLKKGGTDILKR
;
A
#
# COMPACT_ATOMS: atom_id res chain seq x y z
N MET A 1 -15.32 -6.12 -33.91
CA MET A 1 -15.34 -4.87 -33.12
C MET A 1 -16.18 -5.15 -31.89
N GLY A 2 -15.69 -4.77 -30.70
CA GLY A 2 -16.47 -4.84 -29.48
C GLY A 2 -17.67 -3.90 -29.53
N ARG A 3 -18.63 -4.14 -28.66
CA ARG A 3 -19.82 -3.29 -28.50
C ARG A 3 -19.44 -2.05 -27.69
N ILE A 4 -20.19 -0.97 -27.89
CA ILE A 4 -20.05 0.24 -27.07
C ILE A 4 -21.36 0.45 -26.31
N PHE A 5 -21.25 0.76 -25.02
CA PHE A 5 -22.38 1.05 -24.15
C PHE A 5 -22.18 2.39 -23.47
N TYR A 6 -23.18 3.23 -23.52
CA TYR A 6 -23.24 4.52 -22.84
C TYR A 6 -24.24 4.47 -21.70
N VAL A 7 -23.87 5.07 -20.56
CA VAL A 7 -24.70 5.14 -19.36
C VAL A 7 -24.73 6.57 -18.84
N SER A 8 -25.91 7.09 -18.60
CA SER A 8 -26.12 8.44 -18.06
C SER A 8 -27.26 8.44 -17.06
N SER A 9 -26.96 8.72 -15.80
CA SER A 9 -28.01 8.86 -14.78
C SER A 9 -28.87 10.12 -15.00
N MET A 10 -28.38 11.09 -15.77
CA MET A 10 -29.03 12.37 -16.03
C MET A 10 -29.95 12.33 -17.24
N HIS A 11 -29.51 11.71 -18.34
CA HIS A 11 -30.17 11.77 -19.63
C HIS A 11 -30.59 10.40 -20.17
N GLY A 12 -30.15 9.31 -19.54
CA GLY A 12 -30.43 7.95 -19.99
C GLY A 12 -31.82 7.44 -19.62
N ASP A 13 -32.23 6.36 -20.32
CA ASP A 13 -33.42 5.57 -20.02
C ASP A 13 -33.09 4.07 -20.19
N ASP A 14 -33.49 3.23 -19.24
CA ASP A 14 -33.19 1.80 -19.29
C ASP A 14 -33.98 1.01 -20.35
N THR A 15 -34.87 1.69 -21.10
CA THR A 15 -35.52 1.14 -22.29
C THR A 15 -34.71 1.38 -23.56
N ASN A 16 -33.68 2.21 -23.50
CA ASN A 16 -32.78 2.52 -24.61
C ASN A 16 -31.87 1.34 -24.95
N SER A 17 -31.16 1.42 -26.08
CA SER A 17 -30.18 0.40 -26.49
C SER A 17 -28.82 0.55 -25.85
N GLY A 18 -28.47 1.71 -25.30
CA GLY A 18 -27.18 2.06 -24.75
C GLY A 18 -26.08 2.26 -25.80
N GLN A 19 -26.36 2.25 -27.11
CA GLN A 19 -25.33 2.21 -28.15
C GLN A 19 -24.82 3.59 -28.61
N THR A 20 -25.50 4.67 -28.24
CA THR A 20 -25.06 6.04 -28.50
C THR A 20 -25.24 6.90 -27.23
N PRO A 21 -24.55 8.04 -27.11
CA PRO A 21 -24.77 8.97 -26.00
C PRO A 21 -26.22 9.43 -25.84
N GLU A 22 -26.94 9.65 -26.97
CA GLU A 22 -28.33 10.09 -26.98
C GLU A 22 -29.32 8.98 -26.63
N ASP A 23 -28.89 7.72 -26.78
CA ASP A 23 -29.67 6.51 -26.48
C ASP A 23 -29.03 5.72 -25.32
N ALA A 24 -28.50 6.43 -24.35
CA ALA A 24 -27.79 5.86 -23.21
C ALA A 24 -28.72 5.09 -22.25
N PHE A 25 -28.21 4.08 -21.57
CA PHE A 25 -28.86 3.49 -20.40
C PHE A 25 -28.89 4.49 -19.25
N ARG A 26 -29.86 4.36 -18.35
CA ARG A 26 -29.93 5.20 -17.17
C ARG A 26 -29.13 4.64 -16.00
N SER A 27 -29.12 3.34 -15.81
CA SER A 27 -28.58 2.69 -14.62
C SER A 27 -27.44 1.72 -14.92
N LEU A 28 -26.53 1.57 -13.96
CA LEU A 28 -25.47 0.55 -13.98
C LEU A 28 -26.04 -0.88 -13.93
N ARG A 29 -27.26 -1.02 -13.41
CA ARG A 29 -27.97 -2.31 -13.42
C ARG A 29 -28.07 -2.91 -14.83
N LYS A 30 -28.21 -2.08 -15.87
CA LYS A 30 -28.23 -2.56 -17.26
C LYS A 30 -26.90 -3.17 -17.66
N ILE A 31 -25.78 -2.55 -17.24
CA ILE A 31 -24.44 -3.07 -17.50
C ILE A 31 -24.22 -4.39 -16.73
N ASN A 32 -24.62 -4.44 -15.46
CA ASN A 32 -24.49 -5.66 -14.62
C ASN A 32 -25.30 -6.86 -15.17
N GLN A 33 -26.27 -6.63 -16.03
CA GLN A 33 -27.07 -7.67 -16.68
C GLN A 33 -26.50 -8.14 -18.03
N LEU A 34 -25.47 -7.45 -18.54
CA LEU A 34 -24.85 -7.82 -19.81
C LEU A 34 -23.86 -8.96 -19.63
N GLU A 35 -23.83 -9.86 -20.57
CA GLU A 35 -22.71 -10.76 -20.76
C GLU A 35 -21.60 -9.98 -21.49
N ILE A 36 -20.58 -9.58 -20.74
CA ILE A 36 -19.45 -8.82 -21.25
C ILE A 36 -18.64 -9.68 -22.22
N GLN A 37 -18.28 -9.10 -23.35
CA GLN A 37 -17.52 -9.74 -24.42
C GLN A 37 -16.18 -9.04 -24.64
N PRO A 38 -15.16 -9.74 -25.13
CA PRO A 38 -13.89 -9.12 -25.49
C PRO A 38 -14.06 -7.92 -26.43
N GLY A 39 -13.46 -6.78 -26.06
CA GLY A 39 -13.51 -5.53 -26.78
C GLY A 39 -14.69 -4.64 -26.44
N ASP A 40 -15.57 -5.01 -25.52
CA ASP A 40 -16.65 -4.15 -25.06
C ASP A 40 -16.11 -2.90 -24.37
N GLN A 41 -16.76 -1.77 -24.64
CA GLN A 41 -16.46 -0.48 -24.05
C GLN A 41 -17.69 0.07 -23.35
N ILE A 42 -17.53 0.49 -22.11
CA ILE A 42 -18.60 1.02 -21.27
C ILE A 42 -18.21 2.45 -20.88
N PHE A 43 -19.02 3.40 -21.29
CA PHE A 43 -18.77 4.81 -21.04
C PHE A 43 -19.85 5.41 -20.13
N LEU A 44 -19.41 5.99 -19.00
CA LEU A 44 -20.28 6.69 -18.05
C LEU A 44 -20.21 8.19 -18.32
N GLU A 45 -21.37 8.86 -18.40
CA GLU A 45 -21.42 10.30 -18.64
C GLU A 45 -20.84 11.09 -17.47
N ARG A 46 -19.92 12.01 -17.76
CA ARG A 46 -19.42 12.94 -16.75
C ARG A 46 -20.56 13.79 -16.16
N GLY A 47 -20.51 14.01 -14.84
CA GLY A 47 -21.60 14.65 -14.09
C GLY A 47 -22.69 13.69 -13.60
N SER A 48 -22.75 12.47 -14.13
CA SER A 48 -23.67 11.44 -13.61
C SER A 48 -23.34 11.01 -12.20
N VAL A 49 -24.38 10.76 -11.38
CA VAL A 49 -24.26 10.15 -10.06
C VAL A 49 -25.19 8.93 -10.01
N PHE A 50 -24.64 7.77 -9.73
CA PHE A 50 -25.35 6.49 -9.64
C PHE A 50 -25.55 6.12 -8.16
N ILE A 51 -26.60 6.67 -7.55
CA ILE A 51 -26.88 6.54 -6.10
C ILE A 51 -27.48 5.18 -5.78
N GLY A 52 -26.88 4.46 -4.81
CA GLY A 52 -27.28 3.12 -4.42
C GLY A 52 -26.98 2.06 -5.47
N GLU A 53 -26.15 2.39 -6.46
CA GLU A 53 -25.79 1.50 -7.57
C GLU A 53 -24.32 1.07 -7.49
N TYR A 54 -24.00 -0.02 -8.15
CA TYR A 54 -22.68 -0.65 -8.20
C TYR A 54 -22.40 -1.20 -9.60
N LEU A 55 -21.12 -1.45 -9.89
CA LEU A 55 -20.68 -2.05 -11.14
C LEU A 55 -19.96 -3.38 -10.86
N HIS A 56 -20.56 -4.50 -11.22
CA HIS A 56 -19.99 -5.84 -11.07
C HIS A 56 -19.82 -6.52 -12.43
N LEU A 57 -18.56 -6.82 -12.79
CA LEU A 57 -18.20 -7.45 -14.06
C LEU A 57 -17.56 -8.83 -13.78
N TYR A 58 -18.08 -9.85 -14.44
CA TYR A 58 -17.70 -11.25 -14.27
C TYR A 58 -16.98 -11.83 -15.48
N ALA A 59 -16.54 -11.01 -16.39
CA ALA A 59 -15.74 -11.35 -17.54
C ALA A 59 -14.90 -10.16 -17.99
N GLY A 60 -13.82 -10.42 -18.68
CA GLY A 60 -12.92 -9.41 -19.24
C GLY A 60 -12.76 -9.53 -20.74
N GLY A 61 -11.64 -9.02 -21.24
CA GLY A 61 -11.27 -9.03 -22.64
C GLY A 61 -10.26 -10.10 -22.99
N THR A 62 -9.58 -9.83 -24.10
CA THR A 62 -8.35 -10.51 -24.52
C THR A 62 -7.29 -9.46 -24.81
N LYS A 63 -6.05 -9.88 -25.01
CA LYS A 63 -4.94 -8.98 -25.34
C LYS A 63 -5.24 -8.11 -26.58
N GLU A 64 -5.91 -8.69 -27.58
CA GLU A 64 -6.26 -8.04 -28.83
C GLU A 64 -7.56 -7.23 -28.74
N ALA A 65 -8.38 -7.51 -27.74
CA ALA A 65 -9.70 -6.91 -27.56
C ALA A 65 -9.98 -6.69 -26.05
N PRO A 66 -9.28 -5.75 -25.39
CA PRO A 66 -9.48 -5.46 -23.97
C PRO A 66 -10.86 -4.83 -23.73
N VAL A 67 -11.38 -5.05 -22.53
CA VAL A 67 -12.58 -4.36 -22.03
C VAL A 67 -12.17 -3.04 -21.40
N VAL A 68 -12.93 -1.98 -21.63
CA VAL A 68 -12.68 -0.65 -21.08
C VAL A 68 -13.93 -0.10 -20.43
N VAL A 69 -13.79 0.37 -19.20
CA VAL A 69 -14.79 1.22 -18.52
C VAL A 69 -14.18 2.60 -18.33
N ASP A 70 -14.80 3.64 -18.87
CA ASP A 70 -14.26 5.00 -18.88
C ASP A 70 -15.40 6.04 -18.80
N ALA A 71 -15.04 7.29 -18.66
CA ALA A 71 -15.96 8.42 -18.70
C ALA A 71 -16.08 8.99 -20.13
N TYR A 72 -17.22 9.59 -20.45
CA TYR A 72 -17.40 10.38 -21.66
C TYR A 72 -18.04 11.74 -21.34
N GLY A 73 -17.99 12.65 -22.29
CA GLY A 73 -18.52 14.01 -22.14
C GLY A 73 -17.59 14.94 -21.35
N GLU A 74 -18.13 16.04 -20.85
CA GLU A 74 -17.41 17.05 -20.11
C GLU A 74 -17.99 17.23 -18.69
N GLY A 75 -17.18 17.68 -17.73
CA GLY A 75 -17.61 17.95 -16.38
C GLY A 75 -16.92 17.08 -15.33
N ALA A 76 -17.52 16.97 -14.15
CA ALA A 76 -17.03 16.15 -13.04
C ALA A 76 -16.95 14.67 -13.43
N LEU A 77 -16.11 13.89 -12.75
CA LEU A 77 -16.07 12.44 -12.93
C LEU A 77 -17.46 11.83 -12.68
N PRO A 78 -17.86 10.82 -13.45
CA PRO A 78 -19.08 10.07 -13.12
C PRO A 78 -18.87 9.34 -11.81
N ARG A 79 -19.84 9.42 -10.88
CA ARG A 79 -19.72 8.90 -9.53
C ARG A 79 -20.61 7.69 -9.29
N ILE A 80 -20.02 6.63 -8.79
CA ILE A 80 -20.71 5.43 -8.30
C ILE A 80 -20.79 5.54 -6.77
N GLU A 81 -21.99 5.73 -6.24
CA GLU A 81 -22.28 5.76 -4.79
C GLU A 81 -22.98 4.45 -4.41
N ALA A 82 -22.22 3.45 -3.99
CA ALA A 82 -22.79 2.12 -3.71
C ALA A 82 -23.67 2.08 -2.45
N ASP A 83 -23.39 2.93 -1.45
CA ASP A 83 -24.17 3.03 -0.20
C ASP A 83 -24.37 1.69 0.52
N GLY A 84 -23.35 0.83 0.50
CA GLY A 84 -23.40 -0.51 1.07
C GLY A 84 -24.09 -1.57 0.19
N ASN A 85 -24.56 -1.21 -1.01
CA ASN A 85 -25.05 -2.15 -2.00
C ASN A 85 -23.91 -2.86 -2.73
N GLY A 86 -24.22 -3.69 -3.74
CA GLY A 86 -23.21 -4.51 -4.40
C GLY A 86 -22.68 -5.60 -3.47
N ILE A 87 -23.60 -6.29 -2.79
CA ILE A 87 -23.26 -7.36 -1.83
C ILE A 87 -22.95 -8.65 -2.58
N TRP A 88 -21.82 -9.25 -2.24
CA TRP A 88 -21.38 -10.53 -2.76
C TRP A 88 -20.70 -11.37 -1.67
N TYR A 89 -20.43 -12.63 -1.93
CA TYR A 89 -19.82 -13.55 -0.97
C TYR A 89 -18.39 -13.89 -1.39
N GLN A 90 -17.42 -13.48 -0.57
CA GLN A 90 -16.02 -13.88 -0.73
C GLN A 90 -15.74 -15.16 0.04
N ASN A 91 -14.95 -16.05 -0.55
CA ASN A 91 -14.46 -17.24 0.09
C ASN A 91 -13.07 -17.60 -0.46
N TYR A 92 -12.05 -17.48 0.38
CA TYR A 92 -10.69 -17.85 -0.02
C TYR A 92 -10.49 -19.35 -0.24
N GLY A 93 -11.45 -20.18 0.20
CA GLY A 93 -11.38 -21.66 0.07
C GLY A 93 -10.58 -22.33 1.18
N GLY A 94 -10.18 -21.62 2.21
CA GLY A 94 -9.44 -22.12 3.37
C GLY A 94 -9.01 -20.99 4.29
N HIS A 95 -8.49 -21.34 5.47
CA HIS A 95 -7.94 -20.38 6.40
C HIS A 95 -6.80 -19.56 5.78
N LEU A 96 -6.62 -18.35 6.26
CA LEU A 96 -5.52 -17.47 5.87
C LEU A 96 -4.26 -17.78 6.69
N ASP A 97 -3.15 -17.15 6.35
CA ASP A 97 -1.85 -17.30 7.03
C ASP A 97 -1.93 -17.00 8.53
N ASN A 98 -2.77 -16.04 8.92
CA ASN A 98 -3.13 -15.83 10.31
C ASN A 98 -4.54 -16.38 10.57
N VAL A 99 -4.63 -17.36 11.47
CA VAL A 99 -5.88 -18.08 11.77
C VAL A 99 -7.00 -17.22 12.36
N VAL A 100 -6.68 -16.03 12.87
CA VAL A 100 -7.68 -15.09 13.40
C VAL A 100 -8.26 -14.19 12.32
N HIS A 101 -7.72 -14.20 11.11
CA HIS A 101 -8.24 -13.40 10.01
C HIS A 101 -9.49 -14.05 9.41
N THR A 102 -10.47 -13.23 9.10
CA THR A 102 -11.69 -13.65 8.42
C THR A 102 -11.36 -14.07 6.99
N TRP A 103 -11.74 -15.27 6.59
CA TRP A 103 -11.41 -15.83 5.28
C TRP A 103 -12.61 -16.05 4.36
N LYS A 104 -13.82 -15.83 4.85
CA LYS A 104 -15.06 -15.87 4.08
C LYS A 104 -16.14 -15.02 4.72
N GLY A 105 -17.01 -14.45 3.92
CA GLY A 105 -18.13 -13.67 4.38
C GLY A 105 -18.77 -12.83 3.29
N TYR A 106 -19.92 -12.24 3.63
CA TYR A 106 -20.54 -11.24 2.76
C TYR A 106 -19.86 -9.90 2.93
N LEU A 107 -19.65 -9.23 1.82
CA LEU A 107 -19.13 -7.86 1.77
C LEU A 107 -19.78 -7.07 0.63
N SER A 108 -19.60 -5.76 0.63
CA SER A 108 -20.11 -4.86 -0.41
C SER A 108 -18.94 -4.29 -1.21
N SER A 109 -19.07 -4.24 -2.53
CA SER A 109 -18.10 -3.58 -3.42
C SER A 109 -18.82 -2.65 -4.38
N ALA A 110 -18.38 -1.38 -4.45
CA ALA A 110 -18.93 -0.45 -5.42
C ALA A 110 -18.56 -0.84 -6.85
N VAL A 111 -17.31 -1.29 -7.06
CA VAL A 111 -16.85 -1.91 -8.29
C VAL A 111 -16.28 -3.29 -7.95
N LEU A 112 -16.72 -4.32 -8.66
CA LEU A 112 -16.20 -5.69 -8.56
C LEU A 112 -15.79 -6.19 -9.95
N LEU A 113 -14.55 -6.63 -10.06
CA LEU A 113 -14.02 -7.39 -11.18
C LEU A 113 -13.78 -8.82 -10.70
N TYR A 114 -14.53 -9.77 -11.21
CA TYR A 114 -14.45 -11.18 -10.79
C TYR A 114 -14.08 -12.04 -11.99
N ASP A 115 -12.92 -12.69 -11.93
CA ASP A 115 -12.34 -13.45 -13.04
C ASP A 115 -12.28 -12.67 -14.36
N ALA A 116 -12.05 -11.36 -14.25
CA ALA A 116 -11.97 -10.44 -15.40
C ALA A 116 -10.51 -10.08 -15.68
N GLU A 117 -10.05 -10.35 -16.90
CA GLU A 117 -8.70 -10.03 -17.36
C GLU A 117 -8.72 -9.09 -18.56
N TYR A 118 -7.58 -8.52 -18.95
CA TYR A 118 -7.47 -7.54 -20.04
C TYR A 118 -8.54 -6.46 -19.93
N ILE A 119 -8.61 -5.84 -18.75
CA ILE A 119 -9.62 -4.85 -18.40
C ILE A 119 -9.00 -3.58 -17.83
N SER A 120 -9.53 -2.44 -18.24
CA SER A 120 -9.15 -1.12 -17.74
C SER A 120 -10.36 -0.41 -17.17
N ILE A 121 -10.27 0.06 -15.91
CA ILE A 121 -11.27 0.90 -15.25
C ILE A 121 -10.62 2.24 -14.97
N ARG A 122 -11.21 3.33 -15.52
CA ARG A 122 -10.58 4.64 -15.40
C ARG A 122 -11.55 5.82 -15.37
N ASN A 123 -11.07 6.95 -14.86
CA ASN A 123 -11.78 8.22 -14.82
C ASN A 123 -13.14 8.14 -14.09
N LEU A 124 -13.21 7.45 -12.97
CA LEU A 124 -14.41 7.32 -12.14
C LEU A 124 -14.18 7.87 -10.73
N GLU A 125 -15.23 8.42 -10.14
CA GLU A 125 -15.34 8.70 -8.70
C GLU A 125 -16.17 7.58 -8.05
N ILE A 126 -15.69 7.02 -6.91
CA ILE A 126 -16.27 5.82 -6.31
C ILE A 126 -16.37 6.01 -4.81
N THR A 127 -17.56 5.80 -4.25
CA THR A 127 -17.82 5.80 -2.80
C THR A 127 -18.60 4.56 -2.38
N ASN A 128 -18.45 4.17 -1.11
CA ASN A 128 -19.22 3.07 -0.54
C ASN A 128 -19.48 3.30 0.96
N ASN A 129 -20.33 4.27 1.24
CA ASN A 129 -20.67 4.68 2.60
C ASN A 129 -22.19 4.66 2.80
N PRO A 130 -22.75 3.67 3.51
CA PRO A 130 -24.18 3.58 3.77
C PRO A 130 -24.68 4.62 4.78
N CYS A 131 -23.82 5.49 5.31
CA CYS A 131 -24.17 6.52 6.30
C CYS A 131 -24.94 5.97 7.52
N ILE A 132 -24.57 4.78 7.99
CA ILE A 132 -25.25 4.14 9.14
C ILE A 132 -24.90 4.93 10.40
N LYS A 133 -25.88 5.65 10.92
CA LYS A 133 -25.74 6.41 12.17
C LYS A 133 -25.54 5.46 13.34
N ASN A 134 -24.59 5.77 14.23
CA ASN A 134 -24.27 5.02 15.44
C ASN A 134 -23.60 3.65 15.22
N GLU A 135 -23.13 3.34 14.04
CA GLU A 135 -22.25 2.20 13.84
C GLU A 135 -20.94 2.45 14.59
N ARG A 136 -20.55 1.53 15.47
CA ARG A 136 -19.30 1.65 16.21
C ARG A 136 -18.15 1.13 15.35
N LEU A 137 -17.01 1.82 15.36
CA LEU A 137 -15.82 1.39 14.64
C LEU A 137 -15.31 -0.01 15.06
N ASN A 138 -15.61 -0.42 16.29
CA ASN A 138 -15.12 -1.65 16.91
C ASN A 138 -16.13 -2.81 16.91
N GLN A 139 -17.12 -2.81 16.03
CA GLN A 139 -18.02 -3.96 15.92
C GLN A 139 -17.44 -4.99 14.96
N ALA A 140 -17.16 -6.18 15.49
CA ALA A 140 -16.59 -7.28 14.71
C ALA A 140 -17.54 -7.81 13.61
N ASP A 141 -18.82 -7.53 13.72
CA ASP A 141 -19.86 -7.90 12.76
C ASP A 141 -20.13 -6.82 11.70
N ARG A 142 -19.41 -5.71 11.75
CA ARG A 142 -19.53 -4.67 10.75
C ARG A 142 -19.15 -5.23 9.38
N MET A 143 -20.00 -5.01 8.38
CA MET A 143 -19.74 -5.48 7.03
C MET A 143 -18.48 -4.82 6.43
N ASN A 144 -17.62 -5.62 5.83
CA ASN A 144 -16.52 -5.13 5.01
C ASN A 144 -17.07 -4.47 3.75
N ARG A 145 -16.42 -3.40 3.32
CA ARG A 145 -16.77 -2.67 2.10
C ARG A 145 -15.52 -2.26 1.35
N THR A 146 -15.61 -2.23 0.03
CA THR A 146 -14.54 -1.74 -0.84
C THR A 146 -15.07 -0.72 -1.83
N GLY A 147 -14.18 0.19 -2.23
CA GLY A 147 -14.38 0.96 -3.45
C GLY A 147 -14.25 0.04 -4.67
N VAL A 148 -13.10 -0.61 -4.82
CA VAL A 148 -12.83 -1.56 -5.91
C VAL A 148 -12.33 -2.89 -5.33
N SER A 149 -13.00 -3.98 -5.69
CA SER A 149 -12.53 -5.36 -5.47
C SER A 149 -12.16 -6.01 -6.80
N VAL A 150 -11.03 -6.73 -6.82
CA VAL A 150 -10.64 -7.58 -7.95
C VAL A 150 -10.34 -8.98 -7.44
N ILE A 151 -10.98 -9.98 -8.04
CA ILE A 151 -10.88 -11.38 -7.60
C ILE A 151 -10.42 -12.26 -8.76
N ALA A 152 -9.37 -13.04 -8.50
CA ALA A 152 -8.99 -14.18 -9.33
C ALA A 152 -9.40 -15.48 -8.63
N GLN A 153 -10.19 -16.33 -9.28
CA GLN A 153 -10.61 -17.61 -8.73
C GLN A 153 -10.65 -18.73 -9.76
N ASN A 154 -11.54 -18.66 -10.73
CA ASN A 154 -11.87 -19.78 -11.62
C ASN A 154 -11.39 -19.62 -13.06
N HIS A 155 -10.43 -18.73 -13.30
CA HIS A 155 -9.90 -18.43 -14.64
C HIS A 155 -8.39 -18.71 -14.79
N GLY A 156 -7.77 -19.31 -13.76
CA GLY A 156 -6.32 -19.49 -13.73
C GLY A 156 -5.59 -18.16 -13.58
N THR A 157 -4.60 -17.89 -14.44
CA THR A 157 -3.88 -16.62 -14.43
C THR A 157 -4.69 -15.53 -15.11
N LEU A 158 -4.99 -14.45 -14.38
CA LEU A 158 -5.60 -13.24 -14.94
C LEU A 158 -4.52 -12.27 -15.40
N HIS A 159 -4.67 -11.74 -16.62
CA HIS A 159 -3.69 -10.86 -17.24
C HIS A 159 -4.20 -9.41 -17.31
N GLN A 160 -3.27 -8.47 -17.20
CA GLN A 160 -3.44 -7.05 -17.50
C GLN A 160 -4.71 -6.42 -16.94
N ILE A 161 -4.69 -6.15 -15.66
CA ILE A 161 -5.74 -5.39 -14.95
C ILE A 161 -5.19 -4.00 -14.68
N GLU A 162 -5.84 -2.98 -15.22
CA GLU A 162 -5.47 -1.58 -15.06
C GLU A 162 -6.54 -0.82 -14.31
N LEU A 163 -6.13 -0.11 -13.25
CA LEU A 163 -6.93 0.86 -12.50
C LEU A 163 -6.25 2.22 -12.62
N ASP A 164 -6.87 3.15 -13.32
CA ASP A 164 -6.25 4.42 -13.73
C ASP A 164 -7.14 5.63 -13.43
N HIS A 165 -6.57 6.70 -12.88
CA HIS A 165 -7.28 7.96 -12.59
C HIS A 165 -8.61 7.77 -11.85
N LEU A 166 -8.65 6.85 -10.87
CA LEU A 166 -9.80 6.65 -10.00
C LEU A 166 -9.71 7.59 -8.79
N TYR A 167 -10.83 8.23 -8.46
CA TYR A 167 -10.99 8.92 -7.20
C TYR A 167 -11.90 8.09 -6.29
N ILE A 168 -11.30 7.40 -5.32
CA ILE A 168 -12.01 6.49 -4.39
C ILE A 168 -11.99 7.13 -3.03
N HIS A 169 -13.17 7.33 -2.44
CA HIS A 169 -13.24 7.99 -1.14
C HIS A 169 -14.49 7.59 -0.36
N ASP A 170 -14.49 7.91 0.93
CA ASP A 170 -15.61 7.62 1.83
C ASP A 170 -16.05 6.15 1.74
N VAL A 171 -15.09 5.23 1.92
CA VAL A 171 -15.37 3.80 1.96
C VAL A 171 -15.41 3.36 3.41
N GLU A 172 -16.61 3.14 3.92
CA GLU A 172 -16.83 2.68 5.28
C GLU A 172 -16.81 1.16 5.37
N GLY A 173 -16.01 0.60 6.27
CA GLY A 173 -15.84 -0.85 6.43
C GLY A 173 -15.43 -1.25 7.84
N ASN A 174 -15.11 -2.52 8.03
CA ASN A 174 -14.63 -3.06 9.28
C ASN A 174 -13.13 -2.81 9.44
N ILE A 175 -12.74 -1.90 10.31
CA ILE A 175 -11.33 -1.57 10.54
C ILE A 175 -10.52 -2.77 11.07
N TYR A 176 -11.17 -3.73 11.71
CA TYR A 176 -10.53 -4.88 12.35
C TYR A 176 -10.35 -6.09 11.44
N ASP A 177 -11.01 -6.11 10.28
CA ASP A 177 -10.86 -7.20 9.31
C ASP A 177 -9.79 -6.84 8.29
N LYS A 178 -8.63 -7.46 8.41
CA LYS A 178 -7.46 -7.11 7.62
C LYS A 178 -7.48 -7.71 6.21
N HIS A 179 -8.03 -8.89 6.00
CA HIS A 179 -7.79 -9.63 4.75
C HIS A 179 -9.05 -10.08 3.97
N LEU A 180 -10.23 -10.04 4.52
CA LEU A 180 -11.44 -10.10 3.69
C LEU A 180 -11.59 -8.73 3.02
N ASN A 181 -11.82 -8.67 1.70
CA ASN A 181 -11.75 -7.43 0.93
C ASN A 181 -12.40 -6.24 1.62
N ASN A 182 -11.62 -5.20 1.89
CA ASN A 182 -12.01 -4.08 2.75
C ASN A 182 -11.12 -2.85 2.48
N GLY A 183 -11.72 -1.70 2.20
CA GLY A 183 -11.00 -0.45 1.96
C GLY A 183 -11.11 0.10 0.54
N GLY A 184 -10.17 0.92 0.11
CA GLY A 184 -10.22 1.60 -1.18
C GLY A 184 -10.13 0.65 -2.37
N ILE A 185 -8.95 0.07 -2.59
CA ILE A 185 -8.70 -0.95 -3.63
C ILE A 185 -8.19 -2.22 -2.93
N TYR A 186 -8.82 -3.35 -3.20
CA TYR A 186 -8.36 -4.63 -2.69
C TYR A 186 -8.41 -5.71 -3.77
N MET A 187 -7.26 -6.32 -4.05
CA MET A 187 -7.12 -7.40 -5.03
C MET A 187 -6.68 -8.68 -4.34
N SER A 188 -7.44 -9.76 -4.51
CA SER A 188 -7.13 -11.02 -3.86
C SER A 188 -7.37 -12.23 -4.77
N VAL A 189 -6.77 -13.34 -4.38
CA VAL A 189 -6.82 -14.61 -5.09
C VAL A 189 -7.47 -15.66 -4.21
N SER A 190 -8.57 -16.22 -4.67
CA SER A 190 -9.30 -17.29 -4.00
C SER A 190 -9.01 -18.65 -4.65
N ARG A 191 -9.17 -19.71 -3.86
CA ARG A 191 -8.99 -21.08 -4.36
C ARG A 191 -10.00 -21.37 -5.46
N PRO A 192 -9.57 -21.88 -6.63
CA PRO A 192 -10.47 -22.35 -7.67
C PRO A 192 -11.39 -23.46 -7.19
N ASP A 193 -12.60 -23.51 -7.73
CA ASP A 193 -13.52 -24.62 -7.50
C ASP A 193 -12.97 -25.94 -8.06
N ASP A 194 -12.21 -25.86 -9.17
CA ASP A 194 -11.57 -26.97 -9.85
C ASP A 194 -10.20 -26.52 -10.42
N GLU A 195 -9.16 -26.58 -9.58
CA GLU A 195 -7.81 -26.13 -9.94
C GLU A 195 -7.17 -27.01 -11.03
N GLU A 196 -7.54 -28.30 -11.12
CA GLU A 196 -7.04 -29.16 -12.20
C GLU A 196 -7.53 -28.69 -13.57
N LYS A 197 -8.74 -28.17 -13.62
CA LYS A 197 -9.37 -27.66 -14.84
C LYS A 197 -8.95 -26.25 -15.20
N THR A 198 -8.91 -25.35 -14.24
CA THR A 198 -8.70 -23.91 -14.46
C THR A 198 -7.24 -23.48 -14.34
N GLY A 199 -6.42 -24.30 -13.68
CA GLY A 199 -5.07 -23.92 -13.27
C GLY A 199 -5.05 -23.11 -11.97
N ILE A 200 -3.85 -22.75 -11.54
CA ILE A 200 -3.61 -21.94 -10.34
C ILE A 200 -4.11 -20.52 -10.57
N ALA A 201 -5.01 -20.06 -9.71
CA ALA A 201 -5.47 -18.68 -9.76
C ALA A 201 -4.36 -17.74 -9.29
N ARG A 202 -4.08 -16.70 -10.05
CA ARG A 202 -3.09 -15.64 -9.76
C ARG A 202 -3.22 -14.47 -10.73
N TYR A 203 -2.44 -13.43 -10.53
CA TYR A 203 -2.35 -12.31 -11.48
C TYR A 203 -1.02 -12.30 -12.22
N ASP A 204 -1.06 -11.89 -13.49
CA ASP A 204 0.10 -11.55 -14.30
C ASP A 204 -0.15 -10.22 -15.03
N GLY A 205 0.26 -9.13 -14.41
CA GLY A 205 0.01 -7.77 -14.87
C GLY A 205 -1.09 -7.07 -14.07
N ILE A 206 -0.67 -6.40 -13.00
CA ILE A 206 -1.48 -5.43 -12.25
C ILE A 206 -0.84 -4.07 -12.44
N HIS A 207 -1.62 -3.08 -12.89
CA HIS A 207 -1.19 -1.70 -12.95
C HIS A 207 -2.21 -0.79 -12.28
N ILE A 208 -1.85 -0.24 -11.11
CA ILE A 208 -2.67 0.71 -10.37
C ILE A 208 -1.94 2.03 -10.36
N HIS A 209 -2.50 3.04 -11.05
CA HIS A 209 -1.78 4.30 -11.20
C HIS A 209 -2.69 5.54 -11.28
N HIS A 210 -2.12 6.68 -10.89
CA HIS A 210 -2.80 7.98 -10.88
C HIS A 210 -4.12 7.99 -10.12
N CYS A 211 -4.30 7.04 -9.20
CA CYS A 211 -5.48 6.96 -8.36
C CYS A 211 -5.32 7.83 -7.12
N LYS A 212 -6.43 8.41 -6.69
CA LYS A 212 -6.56 9.12 -5.42
C LYS A 212 -7.49 8.31 -4.51
N VAL A 213 -7.00 7.90 -3.33
CA VAL A 213 -7.75 7.08 -2.37
C VAL A 213 -7.75 7.81 -1.03
N GLU A 214 -8.94 8.23 -0.57
CA GLU A 214 -9.07 9.04 0.64
C GLU A 214 -10.17 8.50 1.57
N ASN A 215 -10.00 8.69 2.88
CA ASN A 215 -11.02 8.37 3.87
C ASN A 215 -11.62 6.96 3.70
N CYS A 216 -10.75 5.97 3.61
CA CYS A 216 -11.13 4.56 3.51
C CYS A 216 -10.76 3.82 4.80
N ARG A 217 -11.63 2.92 5.29
CA ARG A 217 -11.50 2.40 6.65
C ARG A 217 -10.34 1.45 6.86
N ARG A 218 -10.05 0.48 6.05
CA ARG A 218 -8.94 -0.45 6.36
C ARG A 218 -7.73 -0.25 5.46
N TRP A 219 -7.87 -0.48 4.18
CA TRP A 219 -6.79 -0.41 3.22
C TRP A 219 -6.92 0.79 2.30
N GLY A 220 -5.80 1.43 1.99
CA GLY A 220 -5.75 2.31 0.83
C GLY A 220 -5.73 1.48 -0.45
N ILE A 221 -4.59 0.82 -0.72
CA ILE A 221 -4.38 -0.06 -1.87
C ILE A 221 -3.71 -1.34 -1.39
N ALA A 222 -4.34 -2.48 -1.59
CA ALA A 222 -3.82 -3.81 -1.27
C ALA A 222 -3.94 -4.73 -2.49
N ALA A 223 -2.86 -5.39 -2.89
CA ALA A 223 -2.87 -6.19 -4.11
C ALA A 223 -2.11 -7.51 -3.96
N GLY A 224 -2.78 -8.63 -4.29
CA GLY A 224 -2.15 -9.92 -4.48
C GLY A 224 -2.34 -10.94 -3.34
N TYR A 225 -3.13 -10.65 -2.29
CA TYR A 225 -3.36 -11.65 -1.23
C TYR A 225 -3.89 -12.96 -1.80
N THR A 226 -3.35 -14.12 -1.35
CA THR A 226 -3.60 -15.41 -2.02
C THR A 226 -3.95 -16.54 -1.07
N TYR A 227 -4.81 -17.46 -1.52
CA TYR A 227 -5.08 -18.75 -0.85
C TYR A 227 -3.84 -19.67 -0.82
N GLN A 228 -2.81 -19.38 -1.61
CA GLN A 228 -1.56 -20.15 -1.71
C GLN A 228 -0.50 -19.71 -0.68
N HIS A 229 -0.90 -18.98 0.35
CA HIS A 229 0.01 -18.44 1.37
C HIS A 229 0.93 -19.49 2.02
N ASP A 230 0.51 -20.77 2.05
CA ASP A 230 1.27 -21.91 2.56
C ASP A 230 2.52 -22.26 1.72
N LYS A 231 2.63 -21.73 0.51
CA LYS A 231 3.84 -21.86 -0.33
C LYS A 231 4.94 -20.84 0.03
N PHE A 232 4.61 -19.84 0.83
CA PHE A 232 5.49 -18.71 1.17
C PHE A 232 5.97 -18.81 2.63
N THR A 233 6.42 -19.97 3.06
CA THR A 233 6.79 -20.27 4.45
C THR A 233 8.30 -20.37 4.68
N THR A 234 9.11 -20.28 3.65
CA THR A 234 10.57 -20.33 3.76
C THR A 234 11.15 -18.94 3.96
N LEU A 235 12.28 -18.85 4.69
CA LEU A 235 13.01 -17.59 4.89
C LEU A 235 13.43 -16.98 3.54
N GLU A 236 14.09 -17.76 2.71
CA GLU A 236 14.42 -17.38 1.34
C GLU A 236 13.34 -17.91 0.40
N LEU A 237 12.67 -17.00 -0.28
CA LEU A 237 11.65 -17.35 -1.25
C LEU A 237 12.30 -17.75 -2.57
N LEU A 238 12.03 -18.95 -3.05
CA LEU A 238 12.49 -19.38 -4.37
C LEU A 238 11.70 -18.66 -5.47
N ASP A 239 12.40 -18.14 -6.46
CA ASP A 239 11.81 -17.45 -7.62
C ASP A 239 10.69 -18.25 -8.28
N GLU A 240 10.93 -19.54 -8.49
CA GLU A 240 9.97 -20.46 -9.13
C GLU A 240 8.68 -20.61 -8.32
N ILE A 241 8.77 -20.60 -6.99
CA ILE A 241 7.60 -20.66 -6.09
C ILE A 241 6.78 -19.38 -6.24
N VAL A 242 7.43 -18.22 -6.14
CA VAL A 242 6.72 -16.94 -6.22
C VAL A 242 6.14 -16.70 -7.62
N LYS A 243 6.85 -17.07 -8.68
CA LYS A 243 6.36 -16.99 -10.06
C LYS A 243 5.20 -17.92 -10.36
N THR A 244 5.12 -19.06 -9.67
CA THR A 244 4.07 -20.06 -9.88
C THR A 244 2.81 -19.76 -9.07
N TYR A 245 2.96 -19.37 -7.80
CA TYR A 245 1.86 -19.26 -6.84
C TYR A 245 1.52 -17.81 -6.46
N GLY A 246 2.40 -16.88 -6.71
CA GLY A 246 2.21 -15.45 -6.46
C GLY A 246 1.84 -14.66 -7.71
N SER A 247 1.73 -13.36 -7.56
CA SER A 247 1.45 -12.43 -8.65
C SER A 247 2.74 -11.91 -9.29
N THR A 248 2.72 -11.71 -10.60
CA THR A 248 3.85 -11.20 -11.40
C THR A 248 3.47 -9.92 -12.14
N ASN A 249 4.46 -9.11 -12.56
CA ASN A 249 4.26 -7.88 -13.30
C ASN A 249 3.32 -6.90 -12.59
N VAL A 250 3.56 -6.68 -11.28
CA VAL A 250 2.76 -5.79 -10.43
C VAL A 250 3.44 -4.43 -10.36
N VAL A 251 2.73 -3.38 -10.79
CA VAL A 251 3.17 -1.98 -10.72
C VAL A 251 2.10 -1.15 -10.02
N ILE A 252 2.50 -0.44 -8.96
CA ILE A 252 1.65 0.50 -8.22
C ILE A 252 2.39 1.84 -8.20
N GLU A 253 1.92 2.83 -8.98
CA GLU A 253 2.67 4.06 -9.16
C GLU A 253 1.80 5.31 -9.29
N HIS A 254 2.38 6.48 -8.91
CA HIS A 254 1.72 7.77 -9.02
C HIS A 254 0.36 7.84 -8.31
N ASN A 255 0.17 7.08 -7.22
CA ASN A 255 -1.05 7.13 -6.44
C ASN A 255 -0.89 8.04 -5.23
N PHE A 256 -1.99 8.61 -4.79
CA PHE A 256 -2.10 9.36 -3.56
C PHE A 256 -3.10 8.68 -2.62
N VAL A 257 -2.62 8.22 -1.46
CA VAL A 257 -3.48 7.64 -0.41
C VAL A 257 -3.44 8.52 0.82
N LYS A 258 -4.62 8.88 1.36
CA LYS A 258 -4.74 9.81 2.47
C LYS A 258 -5.88 9.46 3.42
N ASP A 259 -5.68 9.77 4.70
CA ASP A 259 -6.70 9.57 5.74
C ASP A 259 -7.23 8.11 5.73
N ILE A 260 -6.30 7.15 5.72
CA ILE A 260 -6.62 5.72 5.67
C ILE A 260 -6.67 5.15 7.08
N GLY A 261 -7.75 4.45 7.38
CA GLY A 261 -8.02 3.90 8.70
C GLY A 261 -6.97 2.88 9.16
N GLY A 262 -6.47 2.05 8.26
CA GLY A 262 -5.43 1.04 8.47
C GLY A 262 -4.21 1.27 7.59
N ASP A 263 -3.85 0.28 6.77
CA ASP A 263 -2.64 0.27 5.95
C ASP A 263 -2.76 1.12 4.66
N GLY A 264 -1.67 1.74 4.25
CA GLY A 264 -1.65 2.61 3.07
C GLY A 264 -1.57 1.84 1.74
N ILE A 265 -0.38 1.36 1.35
CA ILE A 265 -0.16 0.66 0.08
C ILE A 265 0.63 -0.63 0.34
N THR A 266 0.10 -1.78 -0.09
CA THR A 266 0.71 -3.08 0.19
C THR A 266 0.56 -4.06 -0.97
N PRO A 267 1.63 -4.34 -1.74
CA PRO A 267 1.71 -5.53 -2.57
C PRO A 267 1.90 -6.77 -1.69
N MET A 268 1.29 -7.89 -2.06
CA MET A 268 1.32 -9.12 -1.29
C MET A 268 1.62 -10.33 -2.18
N TYR A 269 2.51 -11.21 -1.74
CA TYR A 269 2.86 -12.45 -2.45
C TYR A 269 3.25 -12.23 -3.92
N CYS A 270 4.02 -11.17 -4.18
CA CYS A 270 4.39 -10.78 -5.54
C CYS A 270 5.85 -11.07 -5.84
N PHE A 271 6.14 -11.39 -7.09
CA PHE A 271 7.47 -11.48 -7.64
C PHE A 271 7.89 -10.13 -8.25
N GLU A 272 8.96 -9.53 -7.76
CA GLU A 272 9.53 -8.25 -8.22
C GLU A 272 8.48 -7.12 -8.40
N PRO A 273 7.57 -6.89 -7.44
CA PRO A 273 6.62 -5.79 -7.60
C PRO A 273 7.36 -4.44 -7.57
N LEU A 274 6.91 -3.51 -8.42
CA LEU A 274 7.43 -2.14 -8.48
C LEU A 274 6.43 -1.16 -7.88
N ILE A 275 6.81 -0.51 -6.78
CA ILE A 275 6.00 0.48 -6.09
C ILE A 275 6.76 1.81 -6.10
N GLN A 276 6.29 2.78 -6.90
CA GLN A 276 7.04 4.01 -7.10
C GLN A 276 6.18 5.26 -7.26
N TYR A 277 6.75 6.41 -6.92
CA TYR A 277 6.13 7.74 -7.05
C TYR A 277 4.79 7.88 -6.34
N ASN A 278 4.51 7.05 -5.34
CA ASN A 278 3.29 7.15 -4.55
C ASN A 278 3.47 8.10 -3.37
N VAL A 279 2.39 8.70 -2.93
CA VAL A 279 2.33 9.49 -1.69
C VAL A 279 1.33 8.88 -0.74
N SER A 280 1.74 8.72 0.52
CA SER A 280 0.93 8.19 1.62
C SER A 280 0.91 9.23 2.75
N GLU A 281 -0.27 9.68 3.17
CA GLU A 281 -0.44 10.72 4.18
C GLU A 281 -1.55 10.38 5.17
N ASN A 282 -1.32 10.57 6.47
CA ASN A 282 -2.27 10.27 7.54
C ASN A 282 -2.79 8.81 7.48
N ILE A 283 -1.91 7.86 7.68
CA ILE A 283 -2.23 6.44 7.63
C ILE A 283 -2.43 5.89 9.05
N ALA A 284 -3.22 4.83 9.18
CA ALA A 284 -3.59 4.18 10.45
C ALA A 284 -4.40 5.09 11.40
N VAL A 285 -5.23 5.98 10.85
CA VAL A 285 -5.96 6.96 11.65
C VAL A 285 -7.07 6.36 12.53
N ASP A 286 -7.54 5.15 12.21
CA ASP A 286 -8.62 4.47 12.94
C ASP A 286 -8.14 3.24 13.74
N ILE A 287 -6.84 2.98 13.77
CA ILE A 287 -6.28 1.91 14.58
C ILE A 287 -6.16 2.37 16.04
N HIS A 288 -6.96 1.79 16.91
CA HIS A 288 -6.96 2.09 18.33
C HIS A 288 -6.61 0.83 19.13
N PRO A 289 -5.36 0.63 19.53
CA PRO A 289 -4.90 -0.60 20.19
C PRO A 289 -5.74 -1.04 21.39
N ASP A 290 -6.28 -0.10 22.16
CA ASP A 290 -7.13 -0.38 23.32
C ASP A 290 -8.44 -1.08 22.95
N LEU A 291 -8.94 -0.91 21.74
CA LEU A 291 -10.17 -1.52 21.26
C LEU A 291 -9.98 -2.96 20.77
N TYR A 292 -8.73 -3.37 20.49
CA TYR A 292 -8.41 -4.74 20.06
C TYR A 292 -8.32 -5.74 21.21
N ASN A 293 -8.26 -5.27 22.44
CA ASN A 293 -8.22 -6.11 23.63
C ASN A 293 -9.61 -6.65 24.04
N GLU A 294 -10.68 -6.18 23.42
CA GLU A 294 -12.00 -6.76 23.55
C GLU A 294 -12.06 -8.09 22.78
N GLU A 295 -12.73 -9.09 23.34
CA GLU A 295 -12.73 -10.49 22.92
C GLU A 295 -12.81 -10.70 21.39
N GLY A 296 -11.80 -11.36 20.82
CA GLY A 296 -11.83 -11.91 19.47
C GLY A 296 -11.23 -11.04 18.35
N ASN A 297 -10.90 -9.78 18.59
CA ASN A 297 -10.45 -8.83 17.56
C ASN A 297 -8.92 -8.65 17.49
N ARG A 298 -8.17 -9.71 17.28
CA ARG A 298 -6.68 -9.61 17.22
C ARG A 298 -6.10 -9.41 15.82
N GLY A 299 -6.90 -9.49 14.78
CA GLY A 299 -6.42 -9.63 13.41
C GLY A 299 -5.97 -8.36 12.69
N GLY A 300 -6.23 -7.19 13.21
CA GLY A 300 -6.02 -5.95 12.45
C GLY A 300 -5.40 -4.81 13.24
N MET A 301 -4.69 -5.11 14.33
CA MET A 301 -4.27 -4.12 15.34
C MET A 301 -3.03 -3.30 14.95
N THR A 302 -2.41 -3.61 13.83
CA THR A 302 -1.21 -2.94 13.35
C THR A 302 -1.35 -2.52 11.91
N ALA A 303 -0.68 -1.43 11.55
CA ALA A 303 -0.66 -0.89 10.20
C ALA A 303 0.58 -0.02 9.97
N ALA A 304 1.06 0.00 8.72
CA ALA A 304 2.16 0.83 8.26
C ALA A 304 1.79 1.57 6.96
N ALA A 305 2.65 2.50 6.50
CA ALA A 305 2.29 3.34 5.37
C ALA A 305 2.44 2.62 4.02
N ILE A 306 3.64 2.21 3.64
CA ILE A 306 3.89 1.56 2.34
C ILE A 306 4.86 0.38 2.55
N TRP A 307 4.37 -0.84 2.35
CA TRP A 307 5.10 -2.03 2.75
C TRP A 307 4.69 -3.29 1.96
N PRO A 308 5.57 -4.28 1.77
CA PRO A 308 5.23 -5.58 1.16
C PRO A 308 4.79 -6.60 2.19
N TRP A 309 4.02 -7.58 1.77
CA TRP A 309 3.80 -8.82 2.52
C TRP A 309 4.25 -10.02 1.70
N LYS A 310 5.24 -10.76 2.19
CA LYS A 310 5.76 -11.99 1.58
C LYS A 310 6.07 -11.87 0.07
N CYS A 311 6.67 -10.75 -0.32
CA CYS A 311 7.11 -10.52 -1.69
C CYS A 311 8.58 -10.95 -1.89
N LYS A 312 8.91 -11.32 -3.11
CA LYS A 312 10.30 -11.55 -3.55
C LYS A 312 10.81 -10.35 -4.33
N THR A 313 11.94 -9.78 -3.88
CA THR A 313 12.64 -8.66 -4.55
C THR A 313 11.73 -7.46 -4.83
N ALA A 314 10.90 -7.09 -3.87
CA ALA A 314 10.01 -5.93 -3.98
C ALA A 314 10.82 -4.63 -4.04
N LEU A 315 10.57 -3.77 -5.04
CA LEU A 315 11.25 -2.50 -5.20
C LEU A 315 10.31 -1.32 -4.90
N PHE A 316 10.65 -0.58 -3.84
CA PHE A 316 9.99 0.65 -3.43
C PHE A 316 10.91 1.84 -3.69
N GLN A 317 10.55 2.74 -4.62
CA GLN A 317 11.38 3.88 -4.94
C GLN A 317 10.59 5.15 -5.22
N TYR A 318 11.18 6.29 -4.86
CA TYR A 318 10.60 7.62 -5.09
C TYR A 318 9.21 7.80 -4.47
N ASN A 319 8.90 7.03 -3.41
CA ASN A 319 7.66 7.20 -2.66
C ASN A 319 7.84 8.18 -1.52
N GLU A 320 6.74 8.69 -1.02
CA GLU A 320 6.69 9.58 0.15
C GLU A 320 5.69 9.04 1.18
N ALA A 321 6.06 9.08 2.47
CA ALA A 321 5.19 8.67 3.57
C ALA A 321 5.17 9.73 4.68
N TYR A 322 3.97 10.18 5.04
CA TYR A 322 3.76 11.27 5.99
C TYR A 322 2.74 10.90 7.07
N ASN A 323 3.06 11.28 8.32
CA ASN A 323 2.11 11.31 9.42
C ASN A 323 1.38 9.97 9.67
N THR A 324 2.04 8.84 9.51
CA THR A 324 1.45 7.56 9.90
C THR A 324 1.27 7.53 11.41
N VAL A 325 0.08 7.19 11.88
CA VAL A 325 -0.25 7.20 13.31
C VAL A 325 0.39 6.00 13.99
N TYR A 326 1.01 6.24 15.16
CA TYR A 326 1.55 5.17 15.99
C TYR A 326 0.46 4.21 16.50
N ASN A 327 0.63 2.92 16.26
CA ASN A 327 -0.35 1.89 16.59
C ASN A 327 0.27 0.57 17.06
N GLN A 328 1.42 0.62 17.68
CA GLN A 328 2.45 -0.41 17.93
C GLN A 328 3.42 -0.54 16.75
N ASP A 329 2.95 -0.47 15.51
CA ASP A 329 3.69 -0.19 14.29
C ASP A 329 3.58 1.29 13.95
N GLY A 330 3.21 1.65 12.74
CA GLY A 330 3.05 3.04 12.31
C GLY A 330 4.29 3.59 11.64
N GLN A 331 5.15 2.73 11.09
CA GLN A 331 6.31 3.11 10.31
C GLN A 331 5.92 3.65 8.93
N ALA A 332 6.84 4.43 8.35
CA ALA A 332 6.76 4.79 6.95
C ALA A 332 6.93 3.56 6.04
N TRP A 333 7.89 2.73 6.37
CA TRP A 333 8.32 1.56 5.61
C TRP A 333 8.40 0.34 6.52
N ASP A 334 7.95 -0.81 6.03
CA ASP A 334 8.03 -2.06 6.76
C ASP A 334 8.42 -3.18 5.81
N ALA A 335 9.60 -3.75 5.96
CA ALA A 335 10.01 -4.92 5.21
C ALA A 335 9.50 -6.15 5.95
N ASP A 336 8.26 -6.58 5.66
CA ASP A 336 7.58 -7.62 6.40
C ASP A 336 7.53 -8.96 5.65
N SER A 337 8.13 -9.97 6.26
CA SER A 337 8.02 -11.38 5.88
C SER A 337 8.25 -11.65 4.38
N GLY A 338 9.36 -11.16 3.82
CA GLY A 338 9.69 -11.33 2.41
C GLY A 338 11.19 -11.55 2.19
N ASP A 339 11.59 -11.61 0.94
CA ASP A 339 12.98 -11.84 0.56
C ASP A 339 13.45 -10.79 -0.45
N GLY A 340 14.44 -9.99 -0.06
CA GLY A 340 15.07 -9.01 -0.92
C GLY A 340 14.26 -7.73 -1.13
N THR A 341 13.50 -7.26 -0.15
CA THR A 341 12.83 -5.97 -0.23
C THR A 341 13.84 -4.83 -0.32
N ILE A 342 13.66 -3.95 -1.30
CA ILE A 342 14.53 -2.79 -1.55
C ILE A 342 13.72 -1.51 -1.41
N TYR A 343 14.12 -0.66 -0.44
CA TYR A 343 13.66 0.72 -0.34
C TYR A 343 14.76 1.66 -0.78
N GLN A 344 14.54 2.45 -1.83
CA GLN A 344 15.53 3.42 -2.30
C GLN A 344 14.90 4.72 -2.78
N TYR A 345 15.59 5.83 -2.54
CA TYR A 345 15.18 7.17 -2.97
C TYR A 345 13.78 7.59 -2.47
N ASN A 346 13.36 7.06 -1.31
CA ASN A 346 12.09 7.41 -0.69
C ASN A 346 12.29 8.53 0.35
N TYR A 347 11.19 9.19 0.69
CA TYR A 347 11.14 10.22 1.73
C TYR A 347 10.08 9.88 2.77
N SER A 348 10.44 9.98 4.05
CA SER A 348 9.50 9.84 5.16
C SER A 348 9.55 11.03 6.09
N CYS A 349 8.39 11.42 6.64
CA CYS A 349 8.32 12.53 7.58
C CYS A 349 7.20 12.38 8.59
N ASN A 350 7.54 12.56 9.89
CA ASN A 350 6.60 12.57 11.01
C ASN A 350 5.82 11.25 11.22
N ASN A 351 6.30 10.11 10.78
CA ASN A 351 5.63 8.84 11.02
C ASN A 351 5.81 8.40 12.47
N GLY A 352 4.72 8.12 13.16
CA GLY A 352 4.70 7.90 14.60
C GLY A 352 5.46 6.65 15.05
N GLY A 353 5.47 5.59 14.24
CA GLY A 353 6.14 4.32 14.52
C GLY A 353 7.62 4.27 14.11
N GLY A 354 8.11 5.30 13.44
CA GLY A 354 9.49 5.37 12.98
C GLY A 354 9.64 5.39 11.46
N CYS A 355 10.88 5.27 11.00
CA CYS A 355 11.17 5.27 9.57
C CYS A 355 10.95 3.89 8.96
N VAL A 356 11.76 2.91 9.35
CA VAL A 356 11.70 1.56 8.76
C VAL A 356 11.74 0.48 9.81
N MET A 357 10.89 -0.53 9.63
CA MET A 357 10.95 -1.80 10.32
C MET A 357 11.45 -2.88 9.37
N PHE A 358 12.23 -3.81 9.91
CA PHE A 358 12.56 -5.08 9.29
C PHE A 358 11.91 -6.14 10.15
N CYS A 359 10.75 -6.62 9.71
CA CYS A 359 9.83 -7.33 10.57
C CYS A 359 10.08 -8.83 10.54
N GLU A 360 10.49 -9.32 11.70
CA GLU A 360 10.67 -10.71 12.06
C GLU A 360 11.76 -11.50 11.29
N GLY A 361 12.07 -12.69 11.77
CA GLY A 361 13.08 -13.58 11.19
C GLY A 361 12.69 -14.14 9.80
N GLU A 362 11.50 -13.88 9.34
CA GLU A 362 11.01 -14.25 8.02
C GLU A 362 11.28 -13.18 6.94
N SER A 363 11.88 -12.04 7.31
CA SER A 363 12.25 -10.97 6.40
C SER A 363 13.76 -10.97 6.19
N VAL A 364 14.23 -11.35 5.01
CA VAL A 364 15.66 -11.56 4.71
C VAL A 364 16.12 -10.78 3.48
N ASN A 365 17.44 -10.59 3.35
CA ASN A 365 18.09 -9.94 2.20
C ASN A 365 17.60 -8.50 1.93
N ASN A 366 17.14 -7.79 2.97
CA ASN A 366 16.57 -6.46 2.83
C ASN A 366 17.61 -5.37 2.60
N ILE A 367 17.26 -4.38 1.77
CA ILE A 367 18.11 -3.22 1.47
C ILE A 367 17.32 -1.93 1.69
N PHE A 368 17.87 -1.06 2.54
CA PHE A 368 17.36 0.30 2.74
C PHE A 368 18.45 1.32 2.40
N ARG A 369 18.33 1.99 1.23
CA ARG A 369 19.40 2.83 0.72
C ARG A 369 18.92 4.14 0.08
N TYR A 370 19.73 5.19 0.24
CA TYR A 370 19.52 6.50 -0.40
C TYR A 370 18.15 7.13 -0.09
N ASN A 371 17.60 6.79 1.08
CA ASN A 371 16.35 7.37 1.56
C ASN A 371 16.61 8.57 2.46
N ILE A 372 15.61 9.41 2.64
CA ILE A 372 15.60 10.51 3.59
C ILE A 372 14.48 10.29 4.60
N SER A 373 14.83 10.23 5.87
CA SER A 373 13.89 10.21 7.00
C SER A 373 13.99 11.52 7.76
N GLN A 374 12.85 12.15 8.04
CA GLN A 374 12.81 13.40 8.78
C GLN A 374 11.75 13.37 9.87
N ASN A 375 12.18 13.60 11.11
CA ASN A 375 11.30 13.71 12.28
C ASN A 375 10.40 12.48 12.52
N ASP A 376 10.71 11.32 11.95
CA ASP A 376 10.00 10.09 12.27
C ASP A 376 10.15 9.77 13.77
N GLY A 377 9.14 9.15 14.37
CA GLY A 377 9.03 9.03 15.83
C GLY A 377 9.40 7.66 16.35
N THR A 378 9.38 7.50 17.67
CA THR A 378 9.51 6.23 18.42
C THR A 378 10.87 5.54 18.30
N GLY A 379 11.61 5.73 17.25
CA GLY A 379 12.90 5.17 16.85
C GLY A 379 12.95 5.11 15.32
N ILE A 380 14.14 5.30 14.76
CA ILE A 380 14.28 5.39 13.30
C ILE A 380 14.26 4.00 12.67
N LEU A 381 15.09 3.10 13.20
CA LEU A 381 15.18 1.72 12.76
C LEU A 381 14.52 0.80 13.78
N THR A 382 13.74 -0.16 13.30
CA THR A 382 13.13 -1.21 14.13
C THR A 382 13.56 -2.58 13.59
N PRO A 383 14.74 -3.09 13.96
CA PRO A 383 15.26 -4.37 13.47
C PRO A 383 14.69 -5.53 14.28
N VAL A 384 13.46 -5.91 14.03
CA VAL A 384 12.80 -7.00 14.75
C VAL A 384 13.26 -8.34 14.22
N ARG A 385 14.15 -9.01 14.93
CA ARG A 385 14.65 -10.35 14.57
C ARG A 385 15.20 -10.44 13.15
N ASN A 386 15.65 -9.34 12.58
CA ASN A 386 16.20 -9.34 11.23
C ASN A 386 17.61 -9.90 11.21
N VAL A 387 17.93 -10.72 10.21
CA VAL A 387 19.22 -11.44 10.15
C VAL A 387 20.28 -10.75 9.29
N ASP A 388 19.91 -9.84 8.34
CA ASP A 388 20.89 -9.40 7.33
C ASP A 388 20.56 -8.09 6.62
N ALA A 389 19.75 -7.22 7.19
CA ALA A 389 19.38 -5.96 6.52
C ALA A 389 20.59 -5.04 6.28
N LYS A 390 20.67 -4.46 5.06
CA LYS A 390 21.71 -3.51 4.66
C LYS A 390 21.15 -2.11 4.56
N ILE A 391 21.68 -1.20 5.38
CA ILE A 391 21.18 0.17 5.53
C ILE A 391 22.31 1.13 5.18
N TYR A 392 22.27 1.72 3.97
CA TYR A 392 23.40 2.54 3.54
C TYR A 392 23.04 3.75 2.67
N GLY A 393 23.87 4.79 2.77
CA GLY A 393 23.74 6.01 1.98
C GLY A 393 22.50 6.83 2.31
N ASN A 394 21.86 6.60 3.45
CA ASN A 394 20.65 7.30 3.86
C ASN A 394 20.97 8.57 4.66
N ILE A 395 19.97 9.43 4.77
CA ILE A 395 19.98 10.61 5.61
C ILE A 395 18.87 10.47 6.64
N PHE A 396 19.24 10.44 7.91
CA PHE A 396 18.31 10.38 9.03
C PHE A 396 18.39 11.69 9.81
N TYR A 397 17.32 12.51 9.75
CA TYR A 397 17.17 13.71 10.54
C TYR A 397 16.23 13.42 11.72
N ILE A 398 16.81 13.25 12.89
CA ILE A 398 16.16 12.71 14.08
C ILE A 398 15.76 13.83 15.03
N LYS A 399 14.46 13.95 15.30
CA LYS A 399 13.94 14.96 16.24
C LYS A 399 14.36 14.69 17.67
N GLU A 400 14.27 15.72 18.50
CA GLU A 400 14.58 15.62 19.92
C GLU A 400 13.79 14.53 20.62
N GLY A 401 14.45 13.74 21.48
CA GLY A 401 13.85 12.66 22.26
C GLY A 401 13.67 11.33 21.53
N VAL A 402 14.07 11.24 20.26
CA VAL A 402 13.98 10.00 19.47
C VAL A 402 15.35 9.34 19.38
N ASP A 403 15.40 8.02 19.51
CA ASP A 403 16.58 7.19 19.36
C ASP A 403 16.76 6.68 17.93
N PHE A 404 17.98 6.36 17.53
CA PHE A 404 18.27 5.79 16.23
C PHE A 404 17.70 4.37 16.10
N ILE A 405 17.96 3.52 17.10
CA ILE A 405 17.35 2.18 17.19
C ILE A 405 16.14 2.26 18.13
N ARG A 406 15.02 1.74 17.71
CA ARG A 406 13.82 1.68 18.55
C ARG A 406 14.00 0.75 19.74
N HIS A 407 13.78 1.27 20.94
CA HIS A 407 14.03 0.54 22.19
C HIS A 407 12.93 -0.46 22.58
N ARG A 408 11.85 -0.49 21.90
CA ARG A 408 10.77 -1.38 22.25
C ARG A 408 10.38 -2.29 21.11
N ILE A 409 10.20 -3.49 21.43
CA ILE A 409 9.76 -4.43 20.47
C ILE A 409 8.94 -5.55 21.08
N TRP A 410 8.33 -6.33 20.25
CA TRP A 410 7.47 -7.46 20.53
C TRP A 410 8.19 -8.52 21.37
N GLY A 411 7.83 -8.63 22.64
CA GLY A 411 8.40 -9.61 23.55
C GLY A 411 9.92 -9.46 23.77
N ASP A 412 10.47 -10.28 24.63
CA ASP A 412 11.89 -10.24 25.05
C ASP A 412 12.82 -10.99 24.09
N THR A 413 12.41 -11.21 22.86
CA THR A 413 13.16 -12.08 21.96
C THR A 413 13.97 -11.27 20.95
N MET A 414 15.18 -10.94 21.35
CA MET A 414 16.27 -10.71 20.41
C MET A 414 16.59 -12.04 19.72
N ILE A 415 16.81 -12.04 18.41
CA ILE A 415 17.44 -13.19 17.77
C ILE A 415 18.94 -13.08 17.95
N GLU A 416 19.56 -14.10 18.55
CA GLU A 416 20.99 -14.28 18.46
C GLU A 416 21.38 -14.47 16.99
N GLY A 417 22.37 -13.71 16.51
CA GLY A 417 22.89 -13.80 15.15
C GLY A 417 22.12 -13.04 14.07
N GLY A 418 21.17 -12.21 14.46
CA GLY A 418 20.52 -11.29 13.52
C GLY A 418 21.29 -9.98 13.43
N GLY A 419 21.99 -9.73 12.33
CA GLY A 419 22.81 -8.53 12.14
C GLY A 419 22.21 -7.56 11.13
N ILE A 420 22.33 -6.27 11.39
CA ILE A 420 22.09 -5.22 10.41
C ILE A 420 23.41 -4.52 10.08
N GLU A 421 23.63 -4.23 8.82
CA GLU A 421 24.78 -3.44 8.35
C GLU A 421 24.34 -1.98 8.17
N VAL A 422 24.95 -1.06 8.93
CA VAL A 422 24.64 0.39 8.88
C VAL A 422 25.88 1.12 8.37
N THR A 423 25.92 1.45 7.07
CA THR A 423 27.15 1.96 6.44
C THR A 423 26.91 3.22 5.62
N ASP A 424 27.88 4.13 5.59
CA ASP A 424 27.87 5.35 4.75
C ASP A 424 26.61 6.24 4.96
N ASN A 425 25.93 6.16 6.11
CA ASN A 425 24.77 7.00 6.38
C ASN A 425 25.17 8.34 7.01
N THR A 426 24.29 9.31 6.93
CA THR A 426 24.38 10.57 7.68
C THR A 426 23.26 10.61 8.71
N ILE A 427 23.65 10.54 9.98
CA ILE A 427 22.73 10.45 11.13
C ILE A 427 22.83 11.74 11.93
N ILE A 428 21.73 12.50 11.99
CA ILE A 428 21.68 13.87 12.50
C ILE A 428 20.68 13.94 13.64
N TYR A 429 21.14 14.32 14.81
CA TYR A 429 20.25 14.63 15.93
C TYR A 429 19.91 16.12 15.95
N ALA A 430 18.62 16.45 15.86
CA ALA A 430 18.11 17.80 15.76
C ALA A 430 17.84 18.49 17.11
N GLY A 431 18.13 17.81 18.24
CA GLY A 431 17.96 18.42 19.57
C GLY A 431 18.94 19.56 19.84
N ASN A 432 18.60 20.41 20.80
CA ASN A 432 19.38 21.58 21.16
C ASN A 432 20.76 21.24 21.75
N GLU A 433 20.84 20.11 22.42
CA GLU A 433 22.10 19.61 22.98
C GLU A 433 22.52 18.32 22.28
N SER A 434 23.83 18.06 22.25
CA SER A 434 24.33 16.80 21.68
C SER A 434 23.85 15.61 22.51
N LYS A 435 23.39 14.57 21.81
CA LYS A 435 22.84 13.34 22.38
C LYS A 435 23.92 12.32 22.64
N GLU A 436 23.78 11.59 23.72
CA GLU A 436 24.44 10.31 23.94
C GLU A 436 23.48 9.20 23.50
N GLU A 437 23.89 8.35 22.56
CA GLU A 437 23.03 7.34 21.94
C GLU A 437 23.43 5.94 22.36
N SER A 438 22.43 5.07 22.57
CA SER A 438 22.62 3.63 22.81
C SER A 438 22.59 2.87 21.50
N TRP A 439 23.65 2.95 20.73
CA TRP A 439 23.74 2.46 19.35
C TRP A 439 23.38 0.98 19.14
N ASN A 440 23.64 0.14 20.14
CA ASN A 440 23.41 -1.30 20.04
C ASN A 440 22.24 -1.78 20.90
N TYR A 441 21.41 -0.87 21.37
CA TYR A 441 20.25 -1.25 22.18
C TYR A 441 19.30 -2.12 21.36
N ASN A 442 19.00 -3.32 21.85
CA ASN A 442 18.17 -4.32 21.17
C ASN A 442 18.65 -4.76 19.77
N SER A 443 19.86 -4.42 19.38
CA SER A 443 20.49 -4.90 18.15
C SER A 443 21.99 -5.10 18.38
N PRO A 444 22.39 -6.08 19.23
CA PRO A 444 23.80 -6.28 19.60
C PRO A 444 24.70 -6.61 18.41
N ASP A 445 24.13 -7.17 17.34
CA ASP A 445 24.86 -7.54 16.13
C ASP A 445 24.75 -6.48 15.02
N ALA A 446 24.39 -5.24 15.36
CA ALA A 446 24.46 -4.13 14.41
C ALA A 446 25.91 -3.75 14.11
N HIS A 447 26.28 -3.78 12.84
CA HIS A 447 27.61 -3.43 12.35
C HIS A 447 27.60 -2.05 11.71
N TYR A 448 28.38 -1.12 12.28
CA TYR A 448 28.47 0.26 11.79
C TYR A 448 29.78 0.49 11.07
N GLN A 449 29.76 1.17 9.92
CA GLN A 449 30.96 1.52 9.19
C GLN A 449 30.79 2.83 8.41
N ASN A 450 31.78 3.72 8.52
CA ASN A 450 31.93 4.92 7.71
C ASN A 450 30.71 5.88 7.76
N ASN A 451 29.96 5.90 8.86
CA ASN A 451 28.84 6.80 9.01
C ASN A 451 29.29 8.21 9.45
N THR A 452 28.46 9.21 9.15
CA THR A 452 28.60 10.58 9.64
C THR A 452 27.58 10.84 10.74
N TYR A 453 28.07 11.20 11.93
CA TYR A 453 27.24 11.48 13.12
C TYR A 453 27.27 12.97 13.40
N VAL A 454 26.11 13.60 13.43
CA VAL A 454 25.97 15.03 13.68
C VAL A 454 25.22 15.27 14.98
N ASN A 455 25.82 16.06 15.87
CA ASN A 455 25.26 16.43 17.17
C ASN A 455 25.10 15.23 18.15
N TYR A 456 26.03 14.27 18.10
CA TYR A 456 26.14 13.17 19.06
C TYR A 456 27.39 13.28 19.94
N LYS A 457 27.30 12.86 21.21
CA LYS A 457 28.41 12.81 22.15
C LYS A 457 29.31 11.58 21.91
N ASN A 458 28.73 10.51 21.41
CA ASN A 458 29.39 9.23 21.17
C ASN A 458 29.06 8.69 19.77
N THR A 459 29.84 7.72 19.34
CA THR A 459 29.64 6.93 18.12
C THR A 459 29.66 5.45 18.47
N PRO A 460 29.10 4.55 17.65
CA PRO A 460 29.20 3.10 17.88
C PRO A 460 30.65 2.65 18.00
N GLU A 461 30.96 1.79 18.95
CA GLU A 461 32.32 1.23 19.11
C GLU A 461 32.77 0.45 17.87
N GLY A 462 31.84 -0.13 17.12
CA GLY A 462 32.08 -0.92 15.91
C GLY A 462 32.29 -0.10 14.64
N ASP A 463 32.17 1.23 14.65
CA ASP A 463 32.48 2.05 13.47
C ASP A 463 33.95 2.46 13.45
N PRO A 464 34.80 1.83 12.64
CA PRO A 464 36.23 2.10 12.64
C PRO A 464 36.59 3.45 11.98
N THR A 465 35.69 4.06 11.26
CA THR A 465 35.91 5.29 10.46
C THR A 465 34.81 6.33 10.64
N PRO A 466 34.34 6.62 11.87
CA PRO A 466 33.21 7.53 12.06
C PRO A 466 33.65 8.98 11.76
N THR A 467 32.79 9.73 11.07
CA THR A 467 32.93 11.18 10.96
C THR A 467 32.02 11.83 11.99
N ARG A 468 32.58 12.66 12.87
CA ARG A 468 31.81 13.35 13.91
C ARG A 468 31.78 14.85 13.65
N LEU A 469 30.58 15.42 13.62
CA LEU A 469 30.36 16.85 13.43
C LEU A 469 29.60 17.44 14.64
N SER A 470 30.01 18.61 15.11
CA SER A 470 29.50 19.20 16.37
C SER A 470 28.20 19.98 16.23
N ASN A 471 27.77 20.33 15.03
CA ASN A 471 26.51 21.05 14.82
C ASN A 471 25.95 20.86 13.41
N ALA A 472 24.63 21.07 13.30
CA ALA A 472 23.84 20.87 12.11
C ALA A 472 23.86 22.06 11.11
N THR A 473 24.75 23.03 11.26
CA THR A 473 24.75 24.27 10.47
C THR A 473 24.98 24.09 8.96
N THR A 474 25.38 22.90 8.55
CA THR A 474 25.58 22.55 7.13
C THR A 474 24.41 21.79 6.51
N ILE A 475 23.35 21.56 7.27
CA ILE A 475 22.22 20.73 6.87
C ILE A 475 20.97 21.62 6.90
N HIS A 476 20.38 21.83 5.75
CA HIS A 476 19.11 22.53 5.70
C HIS A 476 18.01 21.53 6.06
N PRO A 477 17.40 21.66 7.27
CA PRO A 477 16.24 20.86 7.59
C PRO A 477 15.15 21.19 6.59
N ALA A 478 14.46 20.17 6.20
CA ALA A 478 13.26 20.33 5.46
C ALA A 478 12.24 21.18 6.22
N PRO A 479 11.41 21.96 5.55
CA PRO A 479 10.27 22.58 6.18
C PRO A 479 9.41 21.50 6.83
N GLY A 480 9.07 21.64 8.09
CA GLY A 480 8.37 20.65 8.91
C GLY A 480 6.89 20.42 8.55
N THR A 481 6.48 20.71 7.35
CA THR A 481 5.12 20.47 6.87
C THR A 481 5.18 19.63 5.62
N ALA A 482 4.46 18.51 5.64
CA ALA A 482 4.07 17.83 4.41
C ALA A 482 3.43 18.88 3.49
N PRO A 483 3.85 19.02 2.27
CA PRO A 483 3.19 19.92 1.37
C PRO A 483 1.83 19.37 1.02
N GLU A 484 0.90 20.25 0.81
CA GLU A 484 -0.35 19.89 0.15
C GLU A 484 -0.01 19.38 -1.25
N THR A 485 -0.07 18.07 -1.41
CA THR A 485 0.00 17.43 -2.72
C THR A 485 -1.42 17.46 -3.27
N THR A 486 -1.77 18.56 -3.90
CA THR A 486 -3.11 18.71 -4.49
C THR A 486 -3.30 17.90 -5.76
N ASP A 487 -2.23 17.37 -6.32
CA ASP A 487 -2.20 16.65 -7.59
C ASP A 487 -1.81 15.15 -7.47
N GLY A 488 -1.53 14.68 -6.25
CA GLY A 488 -1.18 13.27 -6.01
C GLY A 488 0.18 12.83 -6.54
N HIS A 489 1.03 13.75 -6.97
CA HIS A 489 2.36 13.39 -7.45
C HIS A 489 3.41 13.43 -6.36
N SER A 490 4.21 12.36 -6.27
CA SER A 490 5.40 12.35 -5.42
C SER A 490 6.37 13.45 -5.83
N ARG A 491 6.85 14.22 -4.84
CA ARG A 491 7.87 15.24 -5.04
C ARG A 491 9.26 14.66 -5.28
N MET A 492 9.45 13.40 -4.93
CA MET A 492 10.65 12.64 -5.31
C MET A 492 10.69 12.38 -6.82
N TYR A 493 9.60 12.67 -7.53
CA TYR A 493 9.55 12.56 -8.99
C TYR A 493 10.63 13.41 -9.65
N LYS A 494 11.29 12.85 -10.64
CA LYS A 494 12.42 13.47 -11.36
C LYS A 494 12.03 14.81 -11.97
N GLY A 495 12.62 15.88 -11.47
CA GLY A 495 12.35 17.25 -11.90
C GLY A 495 11.58 18.11 -10.90
N ASN A 496 11.08 17.53 -9.82
CA ASN A 496 10.48 18.32 -8.74
C ASN A 496 11.58 18.97 -7.88
N LYS A 497 11.68 20.30 -7.95
CA LYS A 497 12.68 21.08 -7.22
C LYS A 497 12.41 21.21 -5.71
N ALA A 498 11.25 20.75 -5.23
CA ALA A 498 10.88 20.86 -3.82
C ALA A 498 11.88 20.18 -2.88
N PHE A 499 12.58 19.15 -3.37
CA PHE A 499 13.62 18.43 -2.62
C PHE A 499 15.04 18.97 -2.76
N ASP A 500 15.27 20.03 -3.54
CA ASP A 500 16.62 20.60 -3.69
C ASP A 500 17.18 21.13 -2.37
N GLY A 501 16.33 21.56 -1.44
CA GLY A 501 16.68 21.98 -0.08
C GLY A 501 17.01 20.84 0.88
N TYR A 502 16.66 19.60 0.55
CA TYR A 502 16.91 18.39 1.36
C TYR A 502 18.21 17.69 1.00
N ARG A 503 18.89 18.15 -0.04
CA ARG A 503 20.11 17.54 -0.52
C ARG A 503 21.28 17.98 0.34
N LEU A 504 21.89 17.04 1.03
CA LEU A 504 23.13 17.28 1.76
C LEU A 504 24.26 17.52 0.76
N LYS A 505 24.91 18.65 0.91
CA LYS A 505 26.14 18.98 0.19
C LYS A 505 27.34 18.64 1.07
N LYS A 506 27.97 17.51 0.87
CA LYS A 506 29.29 17.23 1.44
C LYS A 506 30.33 17.80 0.48
N GLY A 507 31.04 18.87 0.88
CA GLY A 507 32.10 19.46 0.06
C GLY A 507 31.65 19.96 -1.33
N GLY A 508 30.40 20.41 -1.45
CA GLY A 508 29.83 20.91 -2.71
C GLY A 508 29.23 19.85 -3.63
N THR A 509 29.29 18.58 -3.29
CA THR A 509 28.71 17.47 -4.04
C THR A 509 27.39 16.98 -3.42
N ASP A 510 26.41 16.76 -4.26
CA ASP A 510 25.10 16.22 -3.90
C ASP A 510 25.25 14.72 -3.53
N ILE A 511 24.95 14.35 -2.28
CA ILE A 511 25.11 12.99 -1.77
C ILE A 511 24.10 12.02 -2.41
N LEU A 512 22.98 12.51 -2.92
CA LEU A 512 21.98 11.71 -3.62
C LEU A 512 22.30 11.46 -5.11
N LYS A 513 23.44 11.99 -5.59
CA LYS A 513 23.88 11.84 -7.00
C LYS A 513 24.96 10.79 -7.19
N ARG A 514 24.91 9.70 -6.47
CA ARG A 514 25.83 8.59 -6.76
C ARG A 514 25.15 7.48 -7.54
#